data_df96c0eef3d75ffec8227ca5df9f924b
#
_entry.id   df96c0eef3d75ffec8227ca5df9f924b
#
_cell.length_a   1.000
_cell.length_b   1.000
_cell.length_c   1.000
_cell.angle_alpha   90.00
_cell.angle_beta   90.00
_cell.angle_gamma   90.00
#
_symmetry.space_group_name_H-M   'P 1'
#
loop_
_entity.id
_entity.type
_entity.pdbx_description
1 polymer ?
#
loop_
_entity_poly.entity_id
_entity_poly.type
_entity_poly.pdbx_seq_one_letter_code
_entity_poly.pdbx_strand_id
1 'polypeptide(L)'
;MTVRLYDRDVDMLEFSAVVKTCEQREKGYIVTLDQTAFFPEGGGQGADHGTLGGVQVLDAHEANGEVEHLVSGPLAVGSEVRGHVDEMRRMDMMQQHSGEHMFSGLVHGLFGYDNVGFHIGTEAVTMDFNGMLTEADVRRVELLANQAVWRDQPVEAFVPSREELANIEYRSKKEIAGDVRIVRIEGVDTCACCGTHVHTTGCVGQIKVIGVQKYKSGVRVSILCGRRALEYENALFDQAKAAGQALSVPTEELSGAVERMIGERDRLRAQSDALGMRIFELMAQKEMEKEIRVVACDALPASQARKAAGQLAEGAKLALVLIPREDGWNFALSSETEDVRPVTKALCAAFGGKGGGPKDMTQGVLSSGTEAEIRAEIEG
;
A
#
# COMPACT_ATOMS: atom_id res chain seq x y z
N MET A 1 21.41 6.99 -36.52
CA MET A 1 20.17 6.56 -35.85
C MET A 1 20.16 5.06 -35.73
N THR A 2 19.71 4.51 -34.62
CA THR A 2 19.55 3.08 -34.39
C THR A 2 18.26 2.59 -35.05
N VAL A 3 18.29 1.49 -35.78
CA VAL A 3 17.06 0.87 -36.31
C VAL A 3 16.34 0.16 -35.15
N ARG A 4 15.07 0.51 -34.94
CA ARG A 4 14.24 -0.01 -33.85
C ARG A 4 13.48 -1.25 -34.35
N LEU A 5 13.97 -2.42 -34.00
CA LEU A 5 13.35 -3.69 -34.42
C LEU A 5 12.03 -3.94 -33.66
N TYR A 6 11.93 -3.52 -32.41
CA TYR A 6 10.73 -3.63 -31.58
C TYR A 6 9.52 -2.82 -32.12
N ASP A 7 9.75 -1.82 -32.97
CA ASP A 7 8.65 -1.09 -33.66
C ASP A 7 8.03 -1.90 -34.79
N ARG A 8 8.78 -2.88 -35.35
CA ARG A 8 8.35 -3.74 -36.44
C ARG A 8 7.75 -5.04 -35.97
N ASP A 9 8.37 -5.62 -34.95
CA ASP A 9 7.98 -6.89 -34.35
C ASP A 9 8.31 -6.88 -32.87
N VAL A 10 7.29 -6.82 -32.01
CA VAL A 10 7.44 -6.80 -30.56
C VAL A 10 7.86 -8.16 -29.99
N ASP A 11 7.67 -9.24 -30.76
CA ASP A 11 8.06 -10.60 -30.38
C ASP A 11 9.49 -10.94 -30.80
N MET A 12 10.19 -10.01 -31.46
CA MET A 12 11.60 -10.20 -31.80
C MET A 12 12.45 -10.14 -30.52
N LEU A 13 12.74 -11.29 -29.96
CA LEU A 13 13.53 -11.42 -28.74
C LEU A 13 15.01 -11.70 -29.03
N GLU A 14 15.34 -12.24 -30.21
CA GLU A 14 16.71 -12.50 -30.66
C GLU A 14 17.04 -11.70 -31.91
N PHE A 15 18.22 -11.09 -31.91
CA PHE A 15 18.69 -10.32 -33.06
C PHE A 15 20.22 -10.29 -33.15
N SER A 16 20.76 -9.95 -34.31
CA SER A 16 22.19 -9.62 -34.48
C SER A 16 22.32 -8.12 -34.72
N ALA A 17 23.38 -7.53 -34.22
CA ALA A 17 23.70 -6.12 -34.44
C ALA A 17 25.20 -5.86 -34.43
N VAL A 18 25.60 -4.72 -35.01
CA VAL A 18 27.00 -4.26 -34.98
C VAL A 18 27.17 -3.19 -33.91
N VAL A 19 28.18 -3.34 -33.07
CA VAL A 19 28.53 -2.36 -32.04
C VAL A 19 29.10 -1.10 -32.69
N LYS A 20 28.43 0.04 -32.54
CA LYS A 20 28.87 1.34 -33.08
C LYS A 20 29.81 2.07 -32.10
N THR A 21 29.44 2.09 -30.84
CA THR A 21 30.24 2.71 -29.76
C THR A 21 30.22 1.84 -28.50
N CYS A 22 31.27 1.94 -27.69
CA CYS A 22 31.31 1.33 -26.37
C CYS A 22 32.14 2.24 -25.44
N GLU A 23 31.51 2.89 -24.48
CA GLU A 23 32.12 3.85 -23.58
C GLU A 23 31.97 3.43 -22.12
N GLN A 24 33.04 3.44 -21.36
CA GLN A 24 32.98 3.10 -19.93
C GLN A 24 32.31 4.21 -19.13
N ARG A 25 31.45 3.83 -18.19
CA ARG A 25 30.77 4.68 -17.21
C ARG A 25 30.92 4.08 -15.80
N GLU A 26 30.48 4.83 -14.78
CA GLU A 26 30.58 4.38 -13.38
C GLU A 26 29.90 3.03 -13.12
N LYS A 27 28.75 2.77 -13.76
CA LYS A 27 27.91 1.57 -13.53
C LYS A 27 28.04 0.49 -14.61
N GLY A 28 28.99 0.61 -15.53
CA GLY A 28 29.13 -0.33 -16.64
C GLY A 28 29.62 0.35 -17.92
N TYR A 29 29.09 -0.04 -19.05
CA TYR A 29 29.42 0.51 -20.37
C TYR A 29 28.16 0.96 -21.10
N ILE A 30 28.23 2.11 -21.74
CA ILE A 30 27.18 2.57 -22.67
C ILE A 30 27.56 2.10 -24.06
N VAL A 31 26.66 1.34 -24.66
CA VAL A 31 26.85 0.74 -26.01
C VAL A 31 25.73 1.23 -26.92
N THR A 32 26.09 1.70 -28.12
CA THR A 32 25.13 1.95 -29.20
C THR A 32 25.31 0.93 -30.32
N LEU A 33 24.21 0.59 -30.98
CA LEU A 33 24.14 -0.43 -32.03
C LEU A 33 23.59 0.17 -33.34
N ASP A 34 23.82 -0.49 -34.45
CA ASP A 34 23.17 -0.17 -35.74
C ASP A 34 21.66 -0.46 -35.68
N GLN A 35 21.26 -1.54 -34.99
CA GLN A 35 19.86 -1.92 -34.75
C GLN A 35 19.70 -2.58 -33.38
N THR A 36 18.45 -2.54 -32.81
CA THR A 36 18.16 -3.16 -31.52
C THR A 36 16.71 -3.61 -31.43
N ALA A 37 16.49 -4.75 -30.75
CA ALA A 37 15.17 -5.18 -30.29
C ALA A 37 14.89 -4.77 -28.83
N PHE A 38 15.87 -4.25 -28.09
CA PHE A 38 15.65 -3.73 -26.73
C PHE A 38 14.84 -2.44 -26.78
N PHE A 39 13.66 -2.45 -26.15
CA PHE A 39 12.85 -1.24 -25.95
C PHE A 39 13.54 -0.34 -24.90
N PRO A 40 13.84 0.92 -25.20
CA PRO A 40 14.38 1.87 -24.26
C PRO A 40 13.28 2.37 -23.30
N GLU A 41 13.64 2.81 -22.10
CA GLU A 41 12.69 3.46 -21.20
C GLU A 41 11.99 4.63 -21.91
N GLY A 42 10.67 4.63 -21.87
CA GLY A 42 9.88 5.69 -22.52
C GLY A 42 8.39 5.55 -22.27
N GLY A 43 7.68 6.70 -22.27
CA GLY A 43 6.22 6.72 -22.19
C GLY A 43 5.63 6.09 -20.91
N GLY A 44 6.39 6.02 -19.81
CA GLY A 44 5.96 5.38 -18.56
C GLY A 44 6.24 3.88 -18.47
N GLN A 45 6.80 3.29 -19.53
CA GLN A 45 7.28 1.90 -19.57
C GLN A 45 8.79 1.87 -19.34
N GLY A 46 9.26 0.99 -18.44
CA GLY A 46 10.68 0.74 -18.21
C GLY A 46 11.35 0.02 -19.37
N ALA A 47 12.68 0.15 -19.47
CA ALA A 47 13.47 -0.51 -20.48
C ALA A 47 13.44 -2.03 -20.37
N ASP A 48 13.68 -2.70 -21.52
CA ASP A 48 13.96 -4.13 -21.54
C ASP A 48 15.31 -4.44 -20.91
N HIS A 49 15.43 -5.65 -20.41
CA HIS A 49 16.67 -6.28 -19.97
C HIS A 49 16.98 -7.49 -20.84
N GLY A 50 18.17 -8.07 -20.65
CA GLY A 50 18.57 -9.27 -21.37
C GLY A 50 20.07 -9.40 -21.49
N THR A 51 20.56 -9.96 -22.58
CA THR A 51 22.00 -10.12 -22.86
C THR A 51 22.36 -9.59 -24.24
N LEU A 52 23.55 -9.02 -24.35
CA LEU A 52 24.11 -8.51 -25.60
C LEU A 52 25.59 -8.94 -25.70
N GLY A 53 25.94 -9.77 -26.69
CA GLY A 53 27.30 -10.28 -26.84
C GLY A 53 27.84 -11.03 -25.61
N GLY A 54 26.95 -11.64 -24.82
CA GLY A 54 27.29 -12.38 -23.58
C GLY A 54 27.36 -11.53 -22.31
N VAL A 55 27.19 -10.19 -22.38
CA VAL A 55 27.10 -9.32 -21.20
C VAL A 55 25.65 -8.95 -20.91
N GLN A 56 25.34 -8.61 -19.64
CA GLN A 56 23.98 -8.22 -19.24
C GLN A 56 23.65 -6.82 -19.74
N VAL A 57 22.43 -6.64 -20.31
CA VAL A 57 21.82 -5.34 -20.54
C VAL A 57 21.03 -4.97 -19.30
N LEU A 58 21.47 -3.93 -18.60
CA LEU A 58 20.94 -3.48 -17.33
C LEU A 58 19.86 -2.41 -17.50
N ASP A 59 19.97 -1.62 -18.59
CA ASP A 59 19.07 -0.53 -18.90
C ASP A 59 19.22 -0.10 -20.36
N ALA A 60 18.25 0.61 -20.91
CA ALA A 60 18.31 1.21 -22.24
C ALA A 60 17.56 2.54 -22.26
N HIS A 61 18.15 3.56 -22.87
CA HIS A 61 17.58 4.89 -23.00
C HIS A 61 17.70 5.42 -24.42
N GLU A 62 16.81 6.30 -24.83
CA GLU A 62 16.92 6.99 -26.09
C GLU A 62 17.60 8.35 -25.90
N ALA A 63 18.71 8.59 -26.63
CA ALA A 63 19.41 9.84 -26.65
C ALA A 63 19.78 10.20 -28.10
N ASN A 64 19.40 11.41 -28.56
CA ASN A 64 19.76 11.94 -29.90
C ASN A 64 19.41 11.00 -31.08
N GLY A 65 18.31 10.24 -30.96
CA GLY A 65 17.86 9.28 -31.98
C GLY A 65 18.66 7.95 -32.04
N GLU A 66 19.54 7.73 -31.07
CA GLU A 66 20.23 6.47 -30.82
C GLU A 66 19.64 5.81 -29.57
N VAL A 67 19.66 4.47 -29.54
CA VAL A 67 19.36 3.72 -28.32
C VAL A 67 20.67 3.38 -27.61
N GLU A 68 20.87 3.91 -26.44
CA GLU A 68 22.01 3.67 -25.56
C GLU A 68 21.69 2.51 -24.61
N HIS A 69 22.50 1.46 -24.65
CA HIS A 69 22.35 0.29 -23.78
C HIS A 69 23.39 0.36 -22.67
N LEU A 70 22.95 0.37 -21.41
CA LEU A 70 23.84 0.18 -20.25
C LEU A 70 24.10 -1.30 -20.09
N VAL A 71 25.35 -1.73 -20.30
CA VAL A 71 25.74 -3.14 -20.21
C VAL A 71 26.80 -3.37 -19.12
N SER A 72 26.85 -4.59 -18.58
CA SER A 72 27.73 -4.96 -17.46
C SER A 72 29.21 -5.13 -17.83
N GLY A 73 29.55 -5.20 -19.10
CA GLY A 73 30.92 -5.41 -19.56
C GLY A 73 31.20 -4.80 -20.94
N PRO A 74 32.46 -4.67 -21.35
CA PRO A 74 32.83 -4.04 -22.61
C PRO A 74 32.50 -4.93 -23.81
N LEU A 75 32.15 -4.29 -24.94
CA LEU A 75 31.97 -4.92 -26.24
C LEU A 75 32.92 -4.27 -27.27
N ALA A 76 33.47 -5.06 -28.16
CA ALA A 76 34.40 -4.56 -29.18
C ALA A 76 33.66 -3.75 -30.26
N VAL A 77 34.05 -2.50 -30.45
CA VAL A 77 33.49 -1.63 -31.51
C VAL A 77 33.76 -2.27 -32.88
N GLY A 78 32.73 -2.29 -33.76
CA GLY A 78 32.76 -2.90 -35.05
C GLY A 78 32.50 -4.43 -35.06
N SER A 79 32.38 -5.07 -33.89
CA SER A 79 32.02 -6.49 -33.83
C SER A 79 30.52 -6.71 -34.03
N GLU A 80 30.17 -7.84 -34.62
CA GLU A 80 28.81 -8.36 -34.61
C GLU A 80 28.54 -9.06 -33.31
N VAL A 81 27.41 -8.73 -32.70
CA VAL A 81 26.94 -9.29 -31.39
C VAL A 81 25.52 -9.80 -31.51
N ARG A 82 25.21 -10.86 -30.75
CA ARG A 82 23.85 -11.33 -30.58
C ARG A 82 23.20 -10.68 -29.37
N GLY A 83 22.01 -10.13 -29.57
CA GLY A 83 21.14 -9.66 -28.49
C GLY A 83 20.04 -10.68 -28.19
N HIS A 84 19.71 -10.84 -26.91
CA HIS A 84 18.59 -11.64 -26.44
C HIS A 84 17.85 -10.84 -25.38
N VAL A 85 16.59 -10.50 -25.68
CA VAL A 85 15.70 -9.75 -24.77
C VAL A 85 15.07 -10.73 -23.79
N ASP A 86 14.93 -10.33 -22.52
CA ASP A 86 14.22 -11.09 -21.50
C ASP A 86 12.72 -11.14 -21.83
N GLU A 87 12.27 -12.31 -22.30
CA GLU A 87 10.90 -12.58 -22.73
C GLU A 87 9.89 -12.31 -21.61
N MET A 88 10.20 -12.77 -20.39
CA MET A 88 9.28 -12.62 -19.26
C MET A 88 9.07 -11.15 -18.89
N ARG A 89 10.14 -10.36 -18.92
CA ARG A 89 10.06 -8.92 -18.68
C ARG A 89 9.34 -8.19 -19.82
N ARG A 90 9.65 -8.52 -21.07
CA ARG A 90 8.99 -7.93 -22.25
C ARG A 90 7.48 -8.20 -22.20
N MET A 91 7.07 -9.45 -22.02
CA MET A 91 5.65 -9.81 -21.90
C MET A 91 4.97 -9.10 -20.73
N ASP A 92 5.61 -9.08 -19.57
CA ASP A 92 5.10 -8.37 -18.39
C ASP A 92 4.86 -6.88 -18.71
N MET A 93 5.84 -6.18 -19.28
CA MET A 93 5.68 -4.76 -19.65
C MET A 93 4.55 -4.56 -20.68
N MET A 94 4.44 -5.42 -21.68
CA MET A 94 3.36 -5.35 -22.68
C MET A 94 1.99 -5.59 -22.04
N GLN A 95 1.86 -6.55 -21.12
CA GLN A 95 0.61 -6.80 -20.36
C GLN A 95 0.19 -5.59 -19.54
N GLN A 96 1.15 -5.01 -18.77
CA GLN A 96 0.86 -3.83 -17.94
C GLN A 96 0.47 -2.64 -18.81
N HIS A 97 1.19 -2.38 -19.91
CA HIS A 97 0.95 -1.22 -20.76
C HIS A 97 -0.38 -1.34 -21.52
N SER A 98 -0.66 -2.50 -22.10
CA SER A 98 -1.92 -2.73 -22.81
C SER A 98 -3.12 -2.70 -21.87
N GLY A 99 -2.98 -3.25 -20.64
CA GLY A 99 -4.02 -3.15 -19.62
C GLY A 99 -4.28 -1.72 -19.16
N GLU A 100 -3.24 -0.87 -19.07
CA GLU A 100 -3.39 0.57 -18.82
C GLU A 100 -4.23 1.23 -19.92
N HIS A 101 -3.88 0.98 -21.19
CA HIS A 101 -4.63 1.51 -22.31
C HIS A 101 -6.11 1.13 -22.27
N MET A 102 -6.39 -0.15 -22.01
CA MET A 102 -7.77 -0.64 -21.90
C MET A 102 -8.53 0.03 -20.78
N PHE A 103 -7.91 0.15 -19.61
CA PHE A 103 -8.55 0.80 -18.45
C PHE A 103 -8.76 2.30 -18.69
N SER A 104 -7.73 3.01 -19.15
CA SER A 104 -7.76 4.46 -19.38
C SER A 104 -8.72 4.84 -20.51
N GLY A 105 -8.75 4.04 -21.60
CA GLY A 105 -9.67 4.26 -22.71
C GLY A 105 -11.13 4.15 -22.28
N LEU A 106 -11.45 3.12 -21.48
CA LEU A 106 -12.78 2.94 -20.93
C LEU A 106 -13.19 4.04 -19.95
N VAL A 107 -12.26 4.52 -19.11
CA VAL A 107 -12.53 5.68 -18.24
C VAL A 107 -12.84 6.92 -19.06
N HIS A 108 -12.03 7.19 -20.11
CA HIS A 108 -12.27 8.31 -21.01
C HIS A 108 -13.62 8.19 -21.73
N GLY A 109 -13.92 7.04 -22.32
CA GLY A 109 -15.14 6.82 -23.08
C GLY A 109 -16.42 6.87 -22.23
N LEU A 110 -16.36 6.45 -20.95
CA LEU A 110 -17.54 6.40 -20.07
C LEU A 110 -17.78 7.69 -19.29
N PHE A 111 -16.71 8.39 -18.90
CA PHE A 111 -16.78 9.50 -17.95
C PHE A 111 -16.17 10.79 -18.50
N GLY A 112 -15.51 10.76 -19.65
CA GLY A 112 -14.80 11.92 -20.22
C GLY A 112 -13.58 12.34 -19.41
N TYR A 113 -13.02 11.47 -18.58
CA TYR A 113 -11.86 11.79 -17.76
C TYR A 113 -10.58 11.29 -18.43
N ASP A 114 -9.54 12.12 -18.36
CA ASP A 114 -8.23 11.82 -18.94
C ASP A 114 -7.27 11.24 -17.90
N ASN A 115 -6.46 10.28 -18.34
CA ASN A 115 -5.27 9.86 -17.61
C ASN A 115 -4.18 10.93 -17.79
N VAL A 116 -3.91 11.70 -16.75
CA VAL A 116 -2.94 12.80 -16.71
C VAL A 116 -1.60 12.40 -16.08
N GLY A 117 -1.45 11.17 -15.63
CA GLY A 117 -0.22 10.60 -15.06
C GLY A 117 -0.23 9.09 -15.10
N PHE A 118 0.85 8.51 -15.60
CA PHE A 118 0.97 7.06 -15.80
C PHE A 118 2.39 6.60 -15.48
N HIS A 119 2.49 5.46 -14.81
CA HIS A 119 3.76 4.80 -14.52
C HIS A 119 3.57 3.30 -14.32
N ILE A 120 4.37 2.50 -15.03
CA ILE A 120 4.50 1.05 -14.78
C ILE A 120 5.61 0.87 -13.74
N GLY A 121 5.22 0.83 -12.46
CA GLY A 121 6.13 0.53 -11.37
C GLY A 121 6.41 -0.97 -11.21
N THR A 122 7.29 -1.31 -10.27
CA THR A 122 7.57 -2.70 -9.87
C THR A 122 6.38 -3.34 -9.16
N GLU A 123 5.68 -2.57 -8.32
CA GLU A 123 4.58 -3.04 -7.49
C GLU A 123 3.22 -2.94 -8.19
N ALA A 124 3.00 -1.91 -8.99
CA ALA A 124 1.74 -1.67 -9.68
C ALA A 124 1.87 -0.70 -10.85
N VAL A 125 0.89 -0.74 -11.74
CA VAL A 125 0.64 0.32 -12.71
C VAL A 125 -0.24 1.36 -12.04
N THR A 126 0.21 2.62 -12.02
CA THR A 126 -0.56 3.74 -11.46
C THR A 126 -1.05 4.66 -12.57
N MET A 127 -2.30 5.08 -12.47
CA MET A 127 -2.96 6.00 -13.39
C MET A 127 -3.62 7.13 -12.60
N ASP A 128 -3.34 8.38 -12.98
CA ASP A 128 -3.94 9.57 -12.35
C ASP A 128 -5.00 10.14 -13.28
N PHE A 129 -6.25 10.09 -12.86
CA PHE A 129 -7.36 10.65 -13.61
C PHE A 129 -7.73 12.05 -13.10
N ASN A 130 -8.10 12.95 -14.04
CA ASN A 130 -8.48 14.34 -13.73
C ASN A 130 -9.91 14.49 -13.20
N GLY A 131 -10.64 13.38 -12.99
CA GLY A 131 -12.01 13.34 -12.47
C GLY A 131 -12.18 12.36 -11.32
N MET A 132 -13.30 12.51 -10.60
CA MET A 132 -13.62 11.65 -9.45
C MET A 132 -14.37 10.40 -9.92
N LEU A 133 -13.82 9.24 -9.61
CA LEU A 133 -14.44 7.92 -9.80
C LEU A 133 -14.82 7.34 -8.44
N THR A 134 -16.02 6.81 -8.33
CA THR A 134 -16.43 6.02 -7.17
C THR A 134 -15.88 4.60 -7.27
N GLU A 135 -15.90 3.84 -6.16
CA GLU A 135 -15.55 2.42 -6.20
C GLU A 135 -16.43 1.62 -7.17
N ALA A 136 -17.70 1.97 -7.28
CA ALA A 136 -18.62 1.32 -8.22
C ALA A 136 -18.24 1.61 -9.67
N ASP A 137 -17.82 2.84 -9.99
CA ASP A 137 -17.34 3.21 -11.32
C ASP A 137 -16.08 2.42 -11.66
N VAL A 138 -15.13 2.36 -10.74
CA VAL A 138 -13.87 1.62 -10.94
C VAL A 138 -14.12 0.13 -11.14
N ARG A 139 -14.99 -0.49 -10.33
CA ARG A 139 -15.39 -1.91 -10.53
C ARG A 139 -16.08 -2.14 -11.87
N ARG A 140 -16.89 -1.20 -12.32
CA ARG A 140 -17.53 -1.25 -13.64
C ARG A 140 -16.48 -1.22 -14.75
N VAL A 141 -15.49 -0.32 -14.67
CA VAL A 141 -14.40 -0.23 -15.65
C VAL A 141 -13.55 -1.50 -15.62
N GLU A 142 -13.19 -2.02 -14.45
CA GLU A 142 -12.45 -3.28 -14.29
C GLU A 142 -13.18 -4.44 -15.00
N LEU A 143 -14.48 -4.56 -14.80
CA LEU A 143 -15.27 -5.59 -15.45
C LEU A 143 -15.30 -5.42 -16.97
N LEU A 144 -15.51 -4.22 -17.49
CA LEU A 144 -15.54 -3.93 -18.92
C LEU A 144 -14.17 -4.17 -19.58
N ALA A 145 -13.08 -3.82 -18.90
CA ALA A 145 -11.73 -4.09 -19.37
C ALA A 145 -11.47 -5.60 -19.47
N ASN A 146 -11.86 -6.39 -18.45
CA ASN A 146 -11.77 -7.85 -18.50
C ASN A 146 -12.70 -8.46 -19.57
N GLN A 147 -13.87 -7.90 -19.82
CA GLN A 147 -14.71 -8.33 -20.95
C GLN A 147 -14.02 -8.11 -22.30
N ALA A 148 -13.25 -7.03 -22.46
CA ALA A 148 -12.45 -6.84 -23.67
C ALA A 148 -11.28 -7.84 -23.74
N VAL A 149 -10.64 -8.18 -22.62
CA VAL A 149 -9.66 -9.29 -22.54
C VAL A 149 -10.30 -10.59 -23.04
N TRP A 150 -11.48 -10.95 -22.56
CA TRP A 150 -12.17 -12.20 -22.91
C TRP A 150 -12.65 -12.27 -24.37
N ARG A 151 -12.83 -11.10 -25.03
CA ARG A 151 -13.16 -11.05 -26.47
C ARG A 151 -11.97 -11.32 -27.38
N ASP A 152 -10.76 -11.24 -26.85
CA ASP A 152 -9.50 -11.46 -27.56
C ASP A 152 -9.40 -10.66 -28.89
N GLN A 153 -9.64 -9.36 -28.78
CA GLN A 153 -9.64 -8.43 -29.90
C GLN A 153 -8.21 -8.03 -30.30
N PRO A 154 -7.94 -7.75 -31.61
CA PRO A 154 -6.65 -7.24 -32.05
C PRO A 154 -6.26 -5.92 -31.35
N VAL A 155 -4.97 -5.81 -31.04
CA VAL A 155 -4.32 -4.56 -30.62
C VAL A 155 -3.46 -4.09 -31.78
N GLU A 156 -3.92 -3.09 -32.50
CA GLU A 156 -3.26 -2.58 -33.68
C GLU A 156 -2.31 -1.44 -33.34
N ALA A 157 -1.08 -1.51 -33.80
CA ALA A 157 -0.09 -0.45 -33.64
C ALA A 157 0.43 -0.05 -35.03
N PHE A 158 0.21 1.20 -35.42
CA PHE A 158 0.53 1.69 -36.75
C PHE A 158 0.88 3.19 -36.76
N VAL A 159 1.56 3.63 -37.81
CA VAL A 159 1.86 5.05 -38.06
C VAL A 159 1.01 5.49 -39.26
N PRO A 160 -0.09 6.24 -39.03
CA PRO A 160 -0.93 6.73 -40.11
C PRO A 160 -0.23 7.83 -40.92
N SER A 161 -0.63 8.02 -42.18
CA SER A 161 -0.28 9.22 -42.93
C SER A 161 -0.90 10.46 -42.28
N ARG A 162 -0.44 11.66 -42.65
CA ARG A 162 -1.00 12.92 -42.10
C ARG A 162 -2.48 13.09 -42.45
N GLU A 163 -2.92 12.62 -43.60
CA GLU A 163 -4.31 12.68 -44.04
C GLU A 163 -5.20 11.71 -43.23
N GLU A 164 -4.71 10.51 -43.01
CA GLU A 164 -5.40 9.52 -42.15
C GLU A 164 -5.46 9.99 -40.68
N LEU A 165 -4.35 10.53 -40.14
CA LEU A 165 -4.28 11.01 -38.78
C LEU A 165 -5.30 12.13 -38.49
N ALA A 166 -5.54 13.02 -39.47
CA ALA A 166 -6.53 14.09 -39.36
C ALA A 166 -7.98 13.59 -39.16
N ASN A 167 -8.25 12.32 -39.53
CA ASN A 167 -9.54 11.69 -39.44
C ASN A 167 -9.64 10.66 -38.29
N ILE A 168 -8.56 10.49 -37.50
CA ILE A 168 -8.52 9.58 -36.33
C ILE A 168 -8.74 10.40 -35.09
N GLU A 169 -9.80 10.11 -34.37
CA GLU A 169 -9.97 10.61 -33.00
C GLU A 169 -9.14 9.74 -32.03
N TYR A 170 -8.17 10.34 -31.36
CA TYR A 170 -7.27 9.62 -30.45
C TYR A 170 -6.92 10.44 -29.22
N ARG A 171 -6.65 9.74 -28.12
CA ARG A 171 -6.12 10.34 -26.89
C ARG A 171 -4.62 10.57 -27.02
N SER A 172 -4.13 11.64 -26.44
CA SER A 172 -2.69 11.88 -26.32
C SER A 172 -2.37 12.52 -24.97
N LYS A 173 -1.30 12.06 -24.35
CA LYS A 173 -0.78 12.63 -23.06
C LYS A 173 0.15 13.82 -23.29
N LYS A 174 0.62 14.03 -24.52
CA LYS A 174 1.55 15.12 -24.90
C LYS A 174 1.27 15.57 -26.32
N GLU A 175 1.64 16.80 -26.64
CA GLU A 175 1.76 17.21 -28.04
C GLU A 175 2.95 16.48 -28.69
N ILE A 176 2.71 15.85 -29.83
CA ILE A 176 3.71 15.04 -30.55
C ILE A 176 4.10 15.81 -31.79
N ALA A 177 5.40 16.09 -31.91
CA ALA A 177 5.99 16.66 -33.13
C ALA A 177 6.51 15.51 -34.00
N GLY A 178 6.10 15.48 -35.27
CA GLY A 178 6.51 14.45 -36.22
C GLY A 178 5.47 13.34 -36.47
N ASP A 179 5.94 12.15 -36.76
CA ASP A 179 5.08 11.00 -37.03
C ASP A 179 4.47 10.49 -35.71
N VAL A 180 3.15 10.28 -35.72
CA VAL A 180 2.38 9.82 -34.57
C VAL A 180 2.09 8.33 -34.72
N ARG A 181 2.61 7.49 -33.81
CA ARG A 181 2.25 6.09 -33.74
C ARG A 181 0.97 5.94 -32.91
N ILE A 182 -0.03 5.31 -33.49
CA ILE A 182 -1.34 5.04 -32.89
C ILE A 182 -1.39 3.59 -32.43
N VAL A 183 -1.89 3.38 -31.21
CA VAL A 183 -2.32 2.07 -30.70
C VAL A 183 -3.84 2.10 -30.60
N ARG A 184 -4.50 1.15 -31.26
CA ARG A 184 -5.96 1.04 -31.32
C ARG A 184 -6.44 -0.33 -30.87
N ILE A 185 -7.43 -0.30 -29.99
CA ILE A 185 -8.22 -1.45 -29.55
C ILE A 185 -9.67 -1.08 -29.80
N GLU A 186 -10.27 -1.68 -30.82
CA GLU A 186 -11.60 -1.30 -31.32
C GLU A 186 -12.65 -1.27 -30.19
N GLY A 187 -13.36 -0.13 -30.07
CA GLY A 187 -14.39 0.08 -29.03
C GLY A 187 -13.87 0.17 -27.59
N VAL A 188 -12.55 0.21 -27.38
CA VAL A 188 -11.93 0.29 -26.06
C VAL A 188 -11.03 1.51 -25.93
N ASP A 189 -10.03 1.65 -26.80
CA ASP A 189 -9.08 2.77 -26.79
C ASP A 189 -8.47 3.05 -28.16
N THR A 190 -8.22 4.32 -28.44
CA THR A 190 -7.34 4.78 -29.52
C THR A 190 -6.44 5.86 -28.96
N CYS A 191 -5.14 5.61 -28.89
CA CYS A 191 -4.19 6.48 -28.21
C CYS A 191 -2.86 6.60 -28.95
N ALA A 192 -2.26 7.78 -28.92
CA ALA A 192 -0.89 7.97 -29.37
C ALA A 192 0.08 7.35 -28.35
N CYS A 193 0.83 6.33 -28.78
CA CYS A 193 1.75 5.61 -27.89
C CYS A 193 2.94 5.01 -28.67
N CYS A 194 4.15 5.13 -28.08
CA CYS A 194 5.38 4.55 -28.61
C CYS A 194 5.80 3.25 -27.90
N GLY A 195 5.09 2.82 -26.85
CA GLY A 195 5.43 1.63 -26.09
C GLY A 195 5.16 0.31 -26.82
N THR A 196 5.60 -0.79 -26.21
CA THR A 196 5.31 -2.14 -26.71
C THR A 196 3.96 -2.62 -26.15
N HIS A 197 3.18 -3.30 -26.99
CA HIS A 197 1.86 -3.81 -26.66
C HIS A 197 1.70 -5.27 -27.07
N VAL A 198 0.79 -5.97 -26.42
CA VAL A 198 0.39 -7.33 -26.83
C VAL A 198 -0.35 -7.30 -28.17
N HIS A 199 -0.37 -8.42 -28.89
CA HIS A 199 -1.05 -8.51 -30.20
C HIS A 199 -2.57 -8.56 -30.09
N THR A 200 -3.09 -9.17 -29.02
CA THR A 200 -4.52 -9.22 -28.78
C THR A 200 -4.81 -8.92 -27.30
N THR A 201 -6.02 -8.45 -27.02
CA THR A 201 -6.44 -8.15 -25.65
C THR A 201 -6.42 -9.39 -24.74
N GLY A 202 -6.60 -10.59 -25.31
CA GLY A 202 -6.50 -11.85 -24.56
C GLY A 202 -5.12 -12.11 -23.99
N CYS A 203 -4.05 -11.65 -24.67
CA CYS A 203 -2.67 -11.75 -24.17
C CYS A 203 -2.41 -10.90 -22.91
N VAL A 204 -3.27 -9.93 -22.58
CA VAL A 204 -3.22 -9.20 -21.29
C VAL A 204 -3.49 -10.15 -20.13
N GLY A 205 -4.32 -11.19 -20.35
CA GLY A 205 -4.69 -12.21 -19.38
C GLY A 205 -5.79 -11.73 -18.43
N GLN A 206 -5.48 -10.85 -17.52
CA GLN A 206 -6.42 -10.30 -16.53
C GLN A 206 -6.02 -8.87 -16.16
N ILE A 207 -7.00 -8.04 -15.84
CA ILE A 207 -6.79 -6.69 -15.29
C ILE A 207 -7.42 -6.65 -13.90
N LYS A 208 -6.61 -6.40 -12.87
CA LYS A 208 -7.04 -6.35 -11.48
C LYS A 208 -6.79 -4.98 -10.87
N VAL A 209 -7.84 -4.31 -10.39
CA VAL A 209 -7.69 -3.10 -9.57
C VAL A 209 -7.31 -3.49 -8.16
N ILE A 210 -6.20 -2.94 -7.68
CA ILE A 210 -5.67 -3.20 -6.34
C ILE A 210 -5.75 -1.99 -5.41
N GLY A 211 -6.05 -0.80 -5.94
CA GLY A 211 -6.19 0.39 -5.12
C GLY A 211 -6.86 1.55 -5.85
N VAL A 212 -7.61 2.35 -5.09
CA VAL A 212 -8.21 3.62 -5.52
C VAL A 212 -8.00 4.61 -4.40
N GLN A 213 -7.41 5.76 -4.71
CA GLN A 213 -7.20 6.81 -3.71
C GLN A 213 -7.44 8.19 -4.31
N LYS A 214 -7.89 9.12 -3.48
CA LYS A 214 -8.01 10.52 -3.90
C LYS A 214 -6.61 11.07 -4.23
N TYR A 215 -6.47 11.71 -5.39
CA TYR A 215 -5.23 12.31 -5.82
C TYR A 215 -5.49 13.64 -6.53
N LYS A 216 -4.95 14.74 -5.98
CA LYS A 216 -5.21 16.11 -6.45
C LYS A 216 -6.71 16.39 -6.59
N SER A 217 -7.18 16.77 -7.78
CA SER A 217 -8.59 17.03 -8.10
C SER A 217 -9.35 15.79 -8.57
N GLY A 218 -8.70 14.64 -8.64
CA GLY A 218 -9.29 13.40 -9.14
C GLY A 218 -8.89 12.17 -8.31
N VAL A 219 -8.64 11.06 -8.98
CA VAL A 219 -8.29 9.79 -8.34
C VAL A 219 -7.02 9.19 -8.97
N ARG A 220 -6.24 8.51 -8.14
CA ARG A 220 -5.22 7.56 -8.57
C ARG A 220 -5.79 6.15 -8.49
N VAL A 221 -5.72 5.43 -9.59
CA VAL A 221 -6.07 4.01 -9.67
C VAL A 221 -4.80 3.20 -9.84
N SER A 222 -4.67 2.10 -9.09
CA SER A 222 -3.57 1.15 -9.21
C SER A 222 -4.10 -0.17 -9.72
N ILE A 223 -3.49 -0.70 -10.78
CA ILE A 223 -3.85 -1.99 -11.37
C ILE A 223 -2.63 -2.91 -11.48
N LEU A 224 -2.93 -4.18 -11.62
CA LEU A 224 -2.00 -5.23 -12.06
C LEU A 224 -2.63 -5.98 -13.24
N CYS A 225 -1.79 -6.40 -14.18
CA CYS A 225 -2.26 -7.15 -15.33
C CYS A 225 -1.50 -8.49 -15.46
N GLY A 226 -2.15 -9.47 -16.11
CA GLY A 226 -1.57 -10.75 -16.45
C GLY A 226 -0.96 -11.49 -15.24
N ARG A 227 0.30 -11.89 -15.39
CA ARG A 227 1.03 -12.65 -14.38
C ARG A 227 1.03 -11.95 -13.02
N ARG A 228 1.26 -10.63 -12.96
CA ARG A 228 1.28 -9.88 -11.69
C ARG A 228 -0.07 -9.91 -10.99
N ALA A 229 -1.18 -9.85 -11.74
CA ALA A 229 -2.53 -9.95 -11.17
C ALA A 229 -2.77 -11.33 -10.55
N LEU A 230 -2.38 -12.41 -11.24
CA LEU A 230 -2.50 -13.78 -10.75
C LEU A 230 -1.64 -14.00 -9.49
N GLU A 231 -0.39 -13.55 -9.48
CA GLU A 231 0.51 -13.66 -8.32
C GLU A 231 -0.07 -12.92 -7.09
N TYR A 232 -0.62 -11.73 -7.31
CA TYR A 232 -1.28 -10.95 -6.26
C TYR A 232 -2.51 -11.65 -5.69
N GLU A 233 -3.38 -12.19 -6.53
CA GLU A 233 -4.58 -12.91 -6.10
C GLU A 233 -4.23 -14.21 -5.36
N ASN A 234 -3.23 -14.96 -5.84
CA ASN A 234 -2.72 -16.14 -5.15
C ASN A 234 -2.19 -15.80 -3.75
N ALA A 235 -1.42 -14.71 -3.63
CA ALA A 235 -0.91 -14.26 -2.34
C ALA A 235 -2.04 -13.87 -1.36
N LEU A 236 -3.08 -13.20 -1.83
CA LEU A 236 -4.26 -12.89 -1.02
C LEU A 236 -5.04 -14.15 -0.62
N PHE A 237 -5.21 -15.09 -1.55
CA PHE A 237 -5.88 -16.37 -1.27
C PHE A 237 -5.13 -17.18 -0.22
N ASP A 238 -3.80 -17.25 -0.31
CA ASP A 238 -2.97 -17.95 0.67
C ASP A 238 -3.05 -17.32 2.06
N GLN A 239 -3.07 -15.99 2.16
CA GLN A 239 -3.28 -15.27 3.42
C GLN A 239 -4.67 -15.57 4.00
N ALA A 240 -5.72 -15.50 3.17
CA ALA A 240 -7.08 -15.83 3.60
C ALA A 240 -7.20 -17.27 4.08
N LYS A 241 -6.59 -18.22 3.36
CA LYS A 241 -6.54 -19.63 3.74
C LYS A 241 -5.82 -19.85 5.08
N ALA A 242 -4.66 -19.21 5.27
CA ALA A 242 -3.92 -19.28 6.54
C ALA A 242 -4.74 -18.72 7.72
N ALA A 243 -5.43 -17.60 7.51
CA ALA A 243 -6.32 -17.01 8.52
C ALA A 243 -7.51 -17.94 8.83
N GLY A 244 -8.12 -18.56 7.81
CA GLY A 244 -9.19 -19.55 7.98
C GLY A 244 -8.73 -20.77 8.78
N GLN A 245 -7.54 -21.28 8.49
CA GLN A 245 -6.95 -22.39 9.26
C GLN A 245 -6.72 -22.01 10.74
N ALA A 246 -6.19 -20.82 11.01
CA ALA A 246 -5.97 -20.33 12.37
C ALA A 246 -7.29 -20.19 13.16
N LEU A 247 -8.37 -19.82 12.50
CA LEU A 247 -9.70 -19.67 13.08
C LEU A 247 -10.55 -20.95 13.01
N SER A 248 -10.04 -22.02 12.37
CA SER A 248 -10.74 -23.29 12.14
C SER A 248 -12.08 -23.11 11.40
N VAL A 249 -12.09 -22.27 10.37
CA VAL A 249 -13.26 -22.00 9.51
C VAL A 249 -12.85 -22.03 8.04
N PRO A 250 -13.80 -22.32 7.11
CA PRO A 250 -13.60 -22.10 5.68
C PRO A 250 -13.29 -20.64 5.35
N THR A 251 -12.59 -20.40 4.24
CA THR A 251 -12.19 -19.06 3.81
C THR A 251 -13.39 -18.13 3.62
N GLU A 252 -14.50 -18.65 3.13
CA GLU A 252 -15.75 -17.93 2.88
C GLU A 252 -16.42 -17.43 4.17
N GLU A 253 -16.10 -18.05 5.31
CA GLU A 253 -16.66 -17.70 6.62
C GLU A 253 -15.76 -16.79 7.46
N LEU A 254 -14.61 -16.37 6.93
CA LEU A 254 -13.60 -15.55 7.65
C LEU A 254 -14.20 -14.30 8.27
N SER A 255 -14.98 -13.54 7.53
CA SER A 255 -15.57 -12.27 8.00
C SER A 255 -16.42 -12.53 9.26
N GLY A 256 -17.32 -13.52 9.19
CA GLY A 256 -18.17 -13.90 10.32
C GLY A 256 -17.38 -14.47 11.52
N ALA A 257 -16.27 -15.20 11.26
CA ALA A 257 -15.40 -15.69 12.33
C ALA A 257 -14.67 -14.56 13.06
N VAL A 258 -14.17 -13.56 12.33
CA VAL A 258 -13.54 -12.37 12.90
C VAL A 258 -14.55 -11.57 13.74
N GLU A 259 -15.77 -11.38 13.25
CA GLU A 259 -16.83 -10.69 14.01
C GLU A 259 -17.19 -11.43 15.31
N ARG A 260 -17.32 -12.75 15.25
CA ARG A 260 -17.55 -13.59 16.48
C ARG A 260 -16.39 -13.45 17.45
N MET A 261 -15.13 -13.51 16.98
CA MET A 261 -13.94 -13.37 17.83
C MET A 261 -13.86 -12.00 18.49
N ILE A 262 -14.20 -10.92 17.77
CA ILE A 262 -14.29 -9.57 18.33
C ILE A 262 -15.37 -9.50 19.42
N GLY A 263 -16.56 -10.04 19.16
CA GLY A 263 -17.66 -10.09 20.12
C GLY A 263 -17.32 -10.92 21.37
N GLU A 264 -16.64 -12.06 21.20
CA GLU A 264 -16.18 -12.87 22.33
C GLU A 264 -15.09 -12.16 23.16
N ARG A 265 -14.12 -11.53 22.51
CA ARG A 265 -13.10 -10.70 23.19
C ARG A 265 -13.77 -9.62 24.05
N ASP A 266 -14.74 -8.89 23.50
CA ASP A 266 -15.39 -7.80 24.19
C ASP A 266 -16.25 -8.31 25.38
N ARG A 267 -16.90 -9.47 25.20
CA ARG A 267 -17.62 -10.16 26.27
C ARG A 267 -16.67 -10.59 27.40
N LEU A 268 -15.56 -11.26 27.04
CA LEU A 268 -14.58 -11.72 28.03
C LEU A 268 -13.93 -10.54 28.76
N ARG A 269 -13.67 -9.43 28.07
CA ARG A 269 -13.17 -8.21 28.67
C ARG A 269 -14.16 -7.63 29.67
N ALA A 270 -15.44 -7.53 29.32
CA ALA A 270 -16.48 -7.08 30.24
C ALA A 270 -16.63 -7.98 31.48
N GLN A 271 -16.54 -9.32 31.29
CA GLN A 271 -16.54 -10.26 32.40
C GLN A 271 -15.32 -10.10 33.31
N SER A 272 -14.12 -9.93 32.73
CA SER A 272 -12.89 -9.67 33.46
C SER A 272 -13.00 -8.38 34.29
N ASP A 273 -13.50 -7.29 33.66
CA ASP A 273 -13.71 -6.01 34.33
C ASP A 273 -14.71 -6.13 35.51
N ALA A 274 -15.80 -6.88 35.32
CA ALA A 274 -16.80 -7.12 36.38
C ALA A 274 -16.22 -7.93 37.53
N LEU A 275 -15.43 -8.97 37.24
CA LEU A 275 -14.75 -9.77 38.26
C LEU A 275 -13.70 -8.93 39.00
N GLY A 276 -12.92 -8.12 38.31
CA GLY A 276 -11.95 -7.19 38.94
C GLY A 276 -12.63 -6.21 39.89
N MET A 277 -13.76 -5.64 39.47
CA MET A 277 -14.56 -4.77 40.36
C MET A 277 -15.09 -5.54 41.57
N ARG A 278 -15.55 -6.78 41.40
CA ARG A 278 -16.02 -7.58 42.53
C ARG A 278 -14.92 -7.90 43.52
N ILE A 279 -13.71 -8.24 43.05
CA ILE A 279 -12.53 -8.44 43.91
C ILE A 279 -12.20 -7.14 44.66
N PHE A 280 -12.18 -6.01 43.94
CA PHE A 280 -11.97 -4.71 44.56
C PHE A 280 -12.98 -4.39 45.66
N GLU A 281 -14.28 -4.60 45.43
CA GLU A 281 -15.34 -4.40 46.44
C GLU A 281 -15.11 -5.24 47.71
N LEU A 282 -14.70 -6.52 47.56
CA LEU A 282 -14.38 -7.38 48.71
C LEU A 282 -13.14 -6.90 49.45
N MET A 283 -12.12 -6.41 48.76
CA MET A 283 -10.92 -5.82 49.40
C MET A 283 -11.27 -4.52 50.12
N ALA A 284 -12.09 -3.68 49.49
CA ALA A 284 -12.53 -2.40 50.04
C ALA A 284 -13.31 -2.53 51.35
N GLN A 285 -14.04 -3.66 51.57
CA GLN A 285 -14.79 -3.89 52.79
C GLN A 285 -13.95 -3.70 54.08
N LYS A 286 -12.67 -4.02 54.05
CA LYS A 286 -11.75 -3.89 55.18
C LYS A 286 -11.34 -2.45 55.47
N GLU A 287 -11.55 -1.57 54.53
CA GLU A 287 -11.18 -0.14 54.59
C GLU A 287 -12.38 0.77 54.94
N MET A 288 -13.63 0.26 54.87
CA MET A 288 -14.85 1.08 54.92
C MET A 288 -15.05 1.86 56.24
N GLU A 289 -14.46 1.41 57.33
CA GLU A 289 -14.54 2.09 58.64
C GLU A 289 -13.50 3.21 58.79
N LYS A 290 -12.55 3.34 57.88
CA LYS A 290 -11.47 4.34 57.92
C LYS A 290 -11.88 5.65 57.28
N GLU A 291 -11.35 6.78 57.78
CA GLU A 291 -11.49 8.09 57.15
C GLU A 291 -10.66 8.20 55.88
N ILE A 292 -9.46 7.59 55.85
CA ILE A 292 -8.58 7.49 54.68
C ILE A 292 -8.55 6.03 54.25
N ARG A 293 -9.01 5.78 53.03
CA ARG A 293 -9.14 4.44 52.48
C ARG A 293 -8.14 4.21 51.34
N VAL A 294 -7.36 3.17 51.46
CA VAL A 294 -6.37 2.80 50.44
C VAL A 294 -6.57 1.35 50.06
N VAL A 295 -6.78 1.07 48.76
CA VAL A 295 -6.93 -0.28 48.25
C VAL A 295 -5.99 -0.48 47.06
N ALA A 296 -5.06 -1.42 47.18
CA ALA A 296 -4.25 -1.91 46.07
C ALA A 296 -4.88 -3.17 45.51
N CYS A 297 -5.24 -3.18 44.22
CA CYS A 297 -5.94 -4.29 43.61
C CYS A 297 -5.36 -4.57 42.19
N ASP A 298 -4.68 -5.69 42.04
CA ASP A 298 -4.08 -6.16 40.78
C ASP A 298 -5.12 -6.70 39.80
N ALA A 299 -6.25 -7.19 40.30
CA ALA A 299 -7.35 -7.66 39.49
C ALA A 299 -8.18 -6.53 38.84
N LEU A 300 -8.07 -5.29 39.34
CA LEU A 300 -8.83 -4.15 38.86
C LEU A 300 -8.17 -3.56 37.62
N PRO A 301 -8.86 -3.50 36.47
CA PRO A 301 -8.29 -2.84 35.28
C PRO A 301 -8.15 -1.33 35.47
N ALA A 302 -7.09 -0.74 34.93
CA ALA A 302 -6.81 0.70 35.06
C ALA A 302 -7.98 1.59 34.56
N SER A 303 -8.75 1.12 33.58
CA SER A 303 -9.95 1.78 33.05
C SER A 303 -11.06 1.95 34.11
N GLN A 304 -11.08 1.09 35.13
CA GLN A 304 -12.07 1.13 36.22
C GLN A 304 -11.58 1.89 37.48
N ALA A 305 -10.31 2.31 37.51
CA ALA A 305 -9.70 2.95 38.68
C ALA A 305 -10.51 4.15 39.20
N ARG A 306 -10.97 5.02 38.30
CA ARG A 306 -11.78 6.20 38.70
C ARG A 306 -13.11 5.84 39.31
N LYS A 307 -13.81 4.87 38.70
CA LYS A 307 -15.09 4.38 39.22
C LYS A 307 -14.89 3.75 40.61
N ALA A 308 -13.87 2.94 40.77
CA ALA A 308 -13.50 2.30 42.04
C ALA A 308 -13.13 3.33 43.09
N ALA A 309 -12.34 4.36 42.78
CA ALA A 309 -11.98 5.42 43.70
C ALA A 309 -13.18 6.26 44.12
N GLY A 310 -14.11 6.57 43.20
CA GLY A 310 -15.36 7.25 43.52
C GLY A 310 -16.21 6.45 44.50
N GLN A 311 -16.41 5.15 44.26
CA GLN A 311 -17.14 4.27 45.19
C GLN A 311 -16.45 4.15 46.55
N LEU A 312 -15.12 4.06 46.57
CA LEU A 312 -14.35 3.97 47.81
C LEU A 312 -14.40 5.28 48.63
N ALA A 313 -14.62 6.42 47.99
CA ALA A 313 -14.68 7.74 48.58
C ALA A 313 -16.02 8.05 49.29
N GLU A 314 -17.08 7.28 49.01
CA GLU A 314 -18.39 7.50 49.63
C GLU A 314 -18.30 7.43 51.17
N GLY A 315 -18.56 8.61 51.85
CA GLY A 315 -18.43 8.70 53.30
C GLY A 315 -17.01 8.62 53.87
N ALA A 316 -15.98 8.77 53.01
CA ALA A 316 -14.59 8.88 53.45
C ALA A 316 -14.06 10.32 53.24
N LYS A 317 -13.04 10.69 54.02
CA LYS A 317 -12.31 11.92 53.80
C LYS A 317 -11.46 11.84 52.53
N LEU A 318 -10.83 10.67 52.28
CA LEU A 318 -9.96 10.45 51.12
C LEU A 318 -9.96 8.99 50.74
N ALA A 319 -9.95 8.69 49.45
CA ALA A 319 -9.87 7.34 48.91
C ALA A 319 -8.83 7.24 47.82
N LEU A 320 -7.90 6.30 47.96
CA LEU A 320 -6.86 5.99 46.99
C LEU A 320 -7.02 4.54 46.49
N VAL A 321 -7.07 4.38 45.18
CA VAL A 321 -6.99 3.09 44.52
C VAL A 321 -5.64 3.00 43.82
N LEU A 322 -4.92 1.90 44.07
CA LEU A 322 -3.64 1.58 43.46
C LEU A 322 -3.78 0.33 42.57
N ILE A 323 -3.28 0.38 41.36
CA ILE A 323 -3.29 -0.75 40.44
C ILE A 323 -1.85 -0.97 39.98
N PRO A 324 -1.24 -2.13 40.27
CA PRO A 324 0.16 -2.39 39.95
C PRO A 324 0.39 -2.40 38.44
N ARG A 325 1.56 -1.97 38.02
CA ARG A 325 2.10 -2.04 36.66
C ARG A 325 3.56 -2.48 36.75
N GLU A 326 4.19 -2.81 35.60
CA GLU A 326 5.60 -3.26 35.53
C GLU A 326 6.54 -2.28 36.28
N ASP A 327 6.33 -0.98 36.09
CA ASP A 327 7.17 0.08 36.66
C ASP A 327 6.37 0.96 37.64
N GLY A 328 5.83 0.38 38.72
CA GLY A 328 5.13 1.15 39.76
C GLY A 328 3.61 0.97 39.74
N TRP A 329 2.84 2.07 39.80
CA TRP A 329 1.40 2.04 40.00
C TRP A 329 0.63 2.97 39.09
N ASN A 330 -0.52 2.52 38.59
CA ASN A 330 -1.59 3.43 38.22
C ASN A 330 -2.37 3.78 39.51
N PHE A 331 -2.78 5.04 39.67
CA PHE A 331 -3.59 5.42 40.80
C PHE A 331 -4.82 6.24 40.40
N ALA A 332 -5.84 6.17 41.21
CA ALA A 332 -6.95 7.11 41.21
C ALA A 332 -7.22 7.54 42.65
N LEU A 333 -7.31 8.85 42.88
CA LEU A 333 -7.53 9.48 44.19
C LEU A 333 -8.82 10.29 44.11
N SER A 334 -9.72 10.09 45.08
CA SER A 334 -11.03 10.73 45.12
C SER A 334 -11.37 11.21 46.55
N SER A 335 -12.17 12.26 46.61
CA SER A 335 -12.78 12.77 47.85
C SER A 335 -14.09 13.50 47.51
N GLU A 336 -15.07 13.36 48.36
CA GLU A 336 -16.32 14.16 48.29
C GLU A 336 -16.19 15.54 48.92
N THR A 337 -15.24 15.71 49.87
CA THR A 337 -15.12 16.90 50.73
C THR A 337 -13.85 17.70 50.50
N GLU A 338 -12.75 17.05 50.13
CA GLU A 338 -11.41 17.65 50.04
C GLU A 338 -10.97 17.89 48.60
N ASP A 339 -10.06 18.85 48.40
CA ASP A 339 -9.37 19.02 47.14
C ASP A 339 -8.19 18.03 47.05
N VAL A 340 -8.31 17.02 46.20
CA VAL A 340 -7.32 15.93 46.05
C VAL A 340 -6.07 16.32 45.26
N ARG A 341 -6.03 17.49 44.59
CA ARG A 341 -4.88 17.91 43.76
C ARG A 341 -3.60 18.14 44.55
N PRO A 342 -3.63 18.74 45.78
CA PRO A 342 -2.41 18.85 46.59
C PRO A 342 -1.84 17.50 46.98
N VAL A 343 -2.67 16.54 47.38
CA VAL A 343 -2.27 15.17 47.75
C VAL A 343 -1.68 14.46 46.51
N THR A 344 -2.31 14.60 45.33
CA THR A 344 -1.77 14.06 44.09
C THR A 344 -0.37 14.59 43.76
N LYS A 345 -0.15 15.91 44.00
CA LYS A 345 1.15 16.54 43.78
C LYS A 345 2.21 16.02 44.78
N ALA A 346 1.84 15.82 46.03
CA ALA A 346 2.72 15.24 47.05
C ALA A 346 3.11 13.80 46.68
N LEU A 347 2.16 12.95 46.33
CA LEU A 347 2.42 11.58 45.88
C LEU A 347 3.36 11.53 44.70
N CYS A 348 3.11 12.35 43.66
CA CYS A 348 3.98 12.40 42.49
C CYS A 348 5.39 12.92 42.80
N ALA A 349 5.53 13.79 43.80
CA ALA A 349 6.83 14.28 44.24
C ALA A 349 7.61 13.22 45.06
N ALA A 350 6.93 12.48 45.94
CA ALA A 350 7.53 11.46 46.81
C ALA A 350 7.93 10.20 46.02
N PHE A 351 7.08 9.71 45.10
CA PHE A 351 7.25 8.42 44.44
C PHE A 351 7.58 8.53 42.95
N GLY A 352 7.81 9.75 42.48
CA GLY A 352 7.97 9.99 41.02
C GLY A 352 6.69 9.73 40.26
N GLY A 353 6.56 10.34 39.07
CA GLY A 353 5.40 10.09 38.23
C GLY A 353 4.65 11.37 37.87
N LYS A 354 3.40 11.22 37.46
CA LYS A 354 2.54 12.33 37.03
C LYS A 354 1.07 11.98 37.23
N GLY A 355 0.30 12.97 37.62
CA GLY A 355 -1.14 12.82 37.79
C GLY A 355 -1.85 14.17 37.75
N GLY A 356 -3.18 14.12 37.63
CA GLY A 356 -4.01 15.31 37.61
C GLY A 356 -5.48 14.98 37.39
N GLY A 357 -6.31 16.00 37.49
CA GLY A 357 -7.75 15.89 37.34
C GLY A 357 -8.49 17.05 38.02
N PRO A 358 -9.82 16.99 38.09
CA PRO A 358 -10.63 17.94 38.87
C PRO A 358 -10.35 17.85 40.36
N LYS A 359 -10.90 18.78 41.15
CA LYS A 359 -10.62 18.90 42.58
C LYS A 359 -11.06 17.69 43.43
N ASP A 360 -12.07 16.99 42.98
CA ASP A 360 -12.72 15.85 43.64
C ASP A 360 -12.18 14.49 43.17
N MET A 361 -11.44 14.46 42.03
CA MET A 361 -10.96 13.21 41.45
C MET A 361 -9.70 13.44 40.62
N THR A 362 -8.61 12.78 40.98
CA THR A 362 -7.37 12.76 40.16
C THR A 362 -6.98 11.34 39.82
N GLN A 363 -6.19 11.19 38.77
CA GLN A 363 -5.59 9.92 38.39
C GLN A 363 -4.19 10.14 37.82
N GLY A 364 -3.38 9.11 37.81
CA GLY A 364 -2.02 9.21 37.30
C GLY A 364 -1.24 7.92 37.43
N VAL A 365 0.07 8.10 37.40
CA VAL A 365 1.04 7.01 37.58
C VAL A 365 2.08 7.41 38.61
N LEU A 366 2.53 6.43 39.44
CA LEU A 366 3.68 6.54 40.31
C LEU A 366 4.75 5.59 39.79
N SER A 367 6.01 6.01 39.79
CA SER A 367 7.14 5.26 39.22
C SER A 367 7.89 4.40 40.26
N SER A 368 7.58 4.55 41.55
CA SER A 368 8.23 3.82 42.65
C SER A 368 7.33 3.72 43.86
N GLY A 369 7.82 3.12 44.94
CA GLY A 369 7.15 2.96 46.20
C GLY A 369 6.38 1.65 46.34
N THR A 370 6.33 1.13 47.56
CA THR A 370 5.46 0.03 47.96
C THR A 370 4.08 0.54 48.37
N GLU A 371 3.06 -0.33 48.36
CA GLU A 371 1.73 0.03 48.86
C GLU A 371 1.79 0.62 50.29
N ALA A 372 2.63 0.03 51.17
CA ALA A 372 2.77 0.47 52.55
C ALA A 372 3.37 1.89 52.68
N GLU A 373 4.38 2.22 51.84
CA GLU A 373 4.99 3.56 51.82
C GLU A 373 4.01 4.60 51.28
N ILE A 374 3.28 4.28 50.18
CA ILE A 374 2.27 5.17 49.59
C ILE A 374 1.11 5.40 50.60
N ARG A 375 0.69 4.37 51.33
CA ARG A 375 -0.32 4.44 52.36
C ARG A 375 0.13 5.37 53.50
N ALA A 376 1.35 5.20 54.02
CA ALA A 376 1.91 6.01 55.08
C ALA A 376 2.00 7.50 54.71
N GLU A 377 2.33 7.81 53.44
CA GLU A 377 2.39 9.20 52.93
C GLU A 377 1.03 9.89 52.92
N ILE A 378 -0.06 9.14 52.78
CA ILE A 378 -1.42 9.69 52.73
C ILE A 378 -2.04 9.77 54.12
N GLU A 379 -1.70 8.85 55.02
CA GLU A 379 -2.25 8.77 56.39
C GLU A 379 -1.53 9.70 57.36
N GLY A 380 -0.27 10.11 57.04
CA GLY A 380 0.56 10.99 57.86
C GLY A 380 0.32 12.43 57.61
#